data_2a1eddcb05a33b2c053b7f4fc67419ce
#
_entry.id   2a1eddcb05a33b2c053b7f4fc67419ce
#
_cell.length_a   1.000
_cell.length_b   1.000
_cell.length_c   1.000
_cell.angle_alpha   90.00
_cell.angle_beta   90.00
_cell.angle_gamma   90.00
#
_symmetry.space_group_name_H-M   'P 1'
#
loop_
_entity.id
_entity.type
_entity.pdbx_description
1 polymer ?
#
loop_
_entity_poly.entity_id
_entity_poly.type
_entity_poly.pdbx_seq_one_letter_code
_entity_poly.pdbx_strand_id
1 'polypeptide(L)'
;EGNTIGEAIFDETTENTFVINEMNVPILCMGTKNIVVSASAEGILVSDIEQADRIKPYVDQIDQQIMYAEKSWGSYRVIDIEEESITIKVTLNPGHSMNYHSHEHRDEVWTILSGEGRTIVDGMEQSVRAGDVITMSAGCRHTIIAKTELQVMEVQLGKEINVHDKKVYELPATR
;
A
#
# COMPACT_ATOMS: atom_id res chain seq x y z
N GLU A 1 30.59 8.14 8.04
CA GLU A 1 30.15 8.24 6.63
C GLU A 1 29.52 6.91 6.20
N GLY A 2 28.26 6.92 5.76
CA GLY A 2 27.68 5.79 5.06
C GLY A 2 26.90 4.78 5.87
N ASN A 3 26.51 5.06 7.09
CA ASN A 3 25.78 4.10 7.93
C ASN A 3 24.23 4.23 7.82
N THR A 4 23.74 5.00 6.86
CA THR A 4 22.30 5.22 6.71
C THR A 4 21.85 5.10 5.25
N ILE A 5 20.68 4.49 5.09
CA ILE A 5 19.84 4.60 3.92
C ILE A 5 18.52 5.19 4.43
N GLY A 6 18.02 6.28 3.82
CA GLY A 6 16.87 7.01 4.31
C GLY A 6 17.22 8.00 5.43
N GLU A 7 16.19 8.57 6.06
CA GLU A 7 16.34 9.64 7.04
C GLU A 7 16.63 9.08 8.44
N ALA A 8 17.82 9.42 8.97
CA ALA A 8 18.20 9.09 10.35
C ALA A 8 19.08 10.20 10.95
N ILE A 9 18.96 10.35 12.26
CA ILE A 9 19.72 11.30 13.07
C ILE A 9 20.44 10.52 14.16
N PHE A 10 21.73 10.78 14.33
CA PHE A 10 22.56 10.20 15.39
C PHE A 10 23.04 11.28 16.33
N ASP A 11 23.03 11.01 17.62
CA ASP A 11 23.72 11.85 18.57
C ASP A 11 25.23 11.54 18.60
N GLU A 12 25.99 12.36 19.28
CA GLU A 12 27.45 12.26 19.38
C GLU A 12 27.96 11.01 20.13
N THR A 13 27.07 10.33 20.85
CA THR A 13 27.39 9.13 21.64
C THR A 13 27.04 7.83 20.94
N THR A 14 26.39 7.91 19.80
CA THR A 14 26.03 6.75 18.96
C THR A 14 27.26 6.21 18.25
N GLU A 15 27.51 4.91 18.39
CA GLU A 15 28.65 4.21 17.83
C GLU A 15 28.21 2.96 17.04
N ASN A 16 28.86 2.72 15.90
CA ASN A 16 28.67 1.50 15.10
C ASN A 16 27.18 1.10 14.94
N THR A 17 26.37 2.08 14.54
CA THR A 17 24.92 1.93 14.36
C THR A 17 24.58 2.14 12.88
N PHE A 18 23.81 1.22 12.31
CA PHE A 18 23.37 1.25 10.92
C PHE A 18 21.84 1.38 10.86
N VAL A 19 21.35 2.26 10.01
CA VAL A 19 19.92 2.49 9.83
C VAL A 19 19.54 2.34 8.36
N ILE A 20 18.55 1.51 8.08
CA ILE A 20 17.86 1.44 6.80
C ILE A 20 16.43 1.88 7.06
N ASN A 21 16.07 3.08 6.61
CA ASN A 21 14.76 3.66 6.83
C ASN A 21 14.02 3.87 5.50
N GLU A 22 13.06 3.02 5.21
CA GLU A 22 12.17 3.12 4.06
C GLU A 22 10.87 3.86 4.38
N MET A 23 10.75 4.36 5.63
CA MET A 23 9.58 5.11 6.10
C MET A 23 9.74 6.62 5.83
N ASN A 24 8.62 7.33 5.78
CA ASN A 24 8.57 8.79 5.66
C ASN A 24 8.61 9.52 7.02
N VAL A 25 9.22 8.89 8.01
CA VAL A 25 9.43 9.45 9.35
C VAL A 25 10.90 9.31 9.73
N PRO A 26 11.50 10.29 10.41
CA PRO A 26 12.90 10.20 10.83
C PRO A 26 13.10 9.14 11.92
N ILE A 27 14.28 8.52 11.92
CA ILE A 27 14.73 7.66 13.01
C ILE A 27 15.84 8.38 13.77
N LEU A 28 15.64 8.56 15.08
CA LEU A 28 16.64 9.12 15.96
C LEU A 28 17.27 7.99 16.80
N CYS A 29 18.59 7.88 16.72
CA CYS A 29 19.38 6.97 17.54
C CYS A 29 20.25 7.77 18.51
N MET A 30 20.10 7.51 19.80
CA MET A 30 20.86 8.17 20.86
C MET A 30 21.56 7.14 21.76
N GLY A 31 22.87 7.25 21.88
CA GLY A 31 23.67 6.37 22.74
C GLY A 31 23.66 4.90 22.33
N THR A 32 23.24 4.59 21.10
CA THR A 32 23.19 3.21 20.60
C THR A 32 24.57 2.73 20.21
N LYS A 33 24.83 1.43 20.44
CA LYS A 33 26.11 0.79 20.08
C LYS A 33 25.88 -0.56 19.44
N ASN A 34 26.56 -0.83 18.33
CA ASN A 34 26.51 -2.11 17.62
C ASN A 34 25.08 -2.52 17.22
N ILE A 35 24.32 -1.59 16.71
CA ILE A 35 22.89 -1.77 16.43
C ILE A 35 22.63 -1.66 14.92
N VAL A 36 21.74 -2.50 14.42
CA VAL A 36 21.06 -2.35 13.12
C VAL A 36 19.61 -2.01 13.37
N VAL A 37 19.13 -0.95 12.72
CA VAL A 37 17.72 -0.60 12.64
C VAL A 37 17.28 -0.68 11.19
N SER A 38 16.28 -1.49 10.90
CA SER A 38 15.63 -1.56 9.59
C SER A 38 14.15 -1.30 9.73
N ALA A 39 13.66 -0.22 9.14
CA ALA A 39 12.26 0.19 9.21
C ALA A 39 11.63 0.21 7.82
N SER A 40 10.57 -0.54 7.66
CA SER A 40 9.73 -0.59 6.47
C SER A 40 8.25 -0.61 6.84
N ALA A 41 7.36 -0.55 5.83
CA ALA A 41 5.93 -0.66 6.06
C ALA A 41 5.51 -2.01 6.66
N GLU A 42 6.30 -3.07 6.47
CA GLU A 42 6.05 -4.42 7.00
C GLU A 42 6.45 -4.57 8.47
N GLY A 43 7.33 -3.71 8.97
CA GLY A 43 7.78 -3.77 10.34
C GLY A 43 9.10 -3.07 10.60
N ILE A 44 9.48 -3.05 11.88
CA ILE A 44 10.74 -2.46 12.34
C ILE A 44 11.56 -3.54 13.04
N LEU A 45 12.77 -3.74 12.56
CA LEU A 45 13.79 -4.55 13.20
C LEU A 45 14.75 -3.66 13.97
N VAL A 46 15.01 -3.98 15.21
CA VAL A 46 16.12 -3.46 15.99
C VAL A 46 16.92 -4.65 16.50
N SER A 47 18.20 -4.73 16.13
CA SER A 47 19.03 -5.89 16.45
C SER A 47 20.46 -5.45 16.77
N ASP A 48 21.11 -6.20 17.66
CA ASP A 48 22.57 -6.21 17.70
C ASP A 48 23.10 -6.68 16.33
N ILE A 49 24.18 -6.07 15.87
CA ILE A 49 24.77 -6.37 14.54
C ILE A 49 25.11 -7.86 14.40
N GLU A 50 25.62 -8.50 15.46
CA GLU A 50 26.03 -9.91 15.45
C GLU A 50 24.85 -10.87 15.49
N GLN A 51 23.63 -10.40 15.80
CA GLN A 51 22.43 -11.22 15.89
C GLN A 51 21.52 -11.08 14.66
N ALA A 52 21.80 -10.16 13.76
CA ALA A 52 20.91 -9.83 12.65
C ALA A 52 20.67 -10.97 11.66
N ASP A 53 21.56 -11.94 11.56
CA ASP A 53 21.41 -13.13 10.72
C ASP A 53 20.47 -14.20 11.32
N ARG A 54 20.12 -14.07 12.60
CA ARG A 54 19.28 -15.04 13.35
C ARG A 54 17.80 -14.67 13.40
N ILE A 55 17.38 -13.70 12.62
CA ILE A 55 16.00 -13.14 12.67
C ILE A 55 14.93 -14.09 12.14
N LYS A 56 15.31 -15.00 11.20
CA LYS A 56 14.34 -15.80 10.45
C LYS A 56 13.32 -16.56 11.31
N PRO A 57 13.70 -17.31 12.37
CA PRO A 57 12.72 -18.03 13.19
C PRO A 57 11.72 -17.14 13.92
N TYR A 58 12.06 -15.88 14.13
CA TYR A 58 11.19 -14.90 14.79
C TYR A 58 10.29 -14.20 13.79
N VAL A 59 10.80 -13.85 12.62
CA VAL A 59 10.01 -13.26 11.53
C VAL A 59 8.95 -14.22 11.03
N ASP A 60 9.27 -15.53 10.96
CA ASP A 60 8.33 -16.57 10.55
C ASP A 60 7.15 -16.73 11.54
N GLN A 61 7.24 -16.18 12.76
CA GLN A 61 6.15 -16.14 13.74
C GLN A 61 5.24 -14.92 13.61
N ILE A 62 5.66 -13.92 12.84
CA ILE A 62 4.89 -12.71 12.60
C ILE A 62 3.97 -12.96 11.43
N ASP A 63 2.67 -12.79 11.65
CA ASP A 63 1.68 -12.81 10.57
C ASP A 63 1.87 -11.54 9.74
N GLN A 64 2.68 -11.67 8.69
CA GLN A 64 3.04 -10.53 7.85
C GLN A 64 1.92 -10.24 6.86
N GLN A 65 1.27 -9.10 7.04
CA GLN A 65 0.41 -8.55 6.01
C GLN A 65 1.24 -7.77 4.99
N ILE A 66 0.95 -8.00 3.70
CA ILE A 66 1.59 -7.23 2.63
C ILE A 66 1.07 -5.78 2.71
N MET A 67 1.94 -4.86 3.14
CA MET A 67 1.61 -3.44 3.29
C MET A 67 1.93 -2.60 2.05
N TYR A 68 2.78 -3.11 1.17
CA TYR A 68 3.15 -2.47 -0.10
C TYR A 68 3.40 -3.53 -1.17
N ALA A 69 2.95 -3.28 -2.39
CA ALA A 69 3.30 -4.11 -3.54
C ALA A 69 3.41 -3.29 -4.82
N GLU A 70 4.39 -3.63 -5.64
CA GLU A 70 4.47 -3.19 -7.03
C GLU A 70 3.82 -4.22 -7.94
N LYS A 71 3.09 -3.73 -8.93
CA LYS A 71 2.38 -4.51 -9.94
C LYS A 71 2.71 -3.98 -11.33
N SER A 72 2.39 -4.75 -12.36
CA SER A 72 2.58 -4.30 -13.75
C SER A 72 1.80 -3.02 -14.11
N TRP A 73 0.70 -2.75 -13.42
CA TRP A 73 -0.15 -1.58 -13.62
C TRP A 73 0.19 -0.38 -12.73
N GLY A 74 1.04 -0.54 -11.72
CA GLY A 74 1.40 0.49 -10.76
C GLY A 74 1.78 -0.08 -9.41
N SER A 75 1.28 0.49 -8.34
CA SER A 75 1.56 0.05 -6.97
C SER A 75 0.40 0.29 -6.03
N TYR A 76 0.41 -0.36 -4.88
CA TYR A 76 -0.47 0.00 -3.78
C TYR A 76 0.27 -0.03 -2.44
N ARG A 77 -0.21 0.78 -1.51
CA ARG A 77 0.26 0.81 -0.13
C ARG A 77 -0.93 0.80 0.81
N VAL A 78 -0.92 -0.12 1.78
CA VAL A 78 -1.91 -0.14 2.85
C VAL A 78 -1.61 0.99 3.83
N ILE A 79 -2.60 1.82 4.11
CA ILE A 79 -2.51 2.99 4.99
C ILE A 79 -3.02 2.65 6.38
N ASP A 80 -4.12 1.91 6.46
CA ASP A 80 -4.79 1.61 7.71
C ASP A 80 -5.57 0.30 7.62
N ILE A 81 -5.59 -0.45 8.71
CA ILE A 81 -6.32 -1.72 8.83
C ILE A 81 -7.06 -1.70 10.16
N GLU A 82 -8.37 -1.81 10.08
CA GLU A 82 -9.28 -1.93 11.22
C GLU A 82 -10.11 -3.22 11.10
N GLU A 83 -10.93 -3.50 12.10
CA GLU A 83 -11.73 -4.73 12.13
C GLU A 83 -12.69 -4.87 10.93
N GLU A 84 -13.30 -3.77 10.51
CA GLU A 84 -14.30 -3.74 9.44
C GLU A 84 -13.89 -2.81 8.27
N SER A 85 -12.63 -2.39 8.18
CA SER A 85 -12.16 -1.54 7.09
C SER A 85 -10.68 -1.70 6.77
N ILE A 86 -10.35 -1.51 5.50
CA ILE A 86 -8.96 -1.38 5.03
C ILE A 86 -8.88 -0.15 4.14
N THR A 87 -7.90 0.71 4.40
CA THR A 87 -7.62 1.89 3.58
C THR A 87 -6.32 1.68 2.81
N ILE A 88 -6.38 1.83 1.49
CA ILE A 88 -5.26 1.58 0.57
C ILE A 88 -5.06 2.79 -0.32
N LYS A 89 -3.81 3.21 -0.52
CA LYS A 89 -3.45 4.14 -1.58
C LYS A 89 -2.99 3.37 -2.80
N VAL A 90 -3.66 3.56 -3.92
CA VAL A 90 -3.35 2.94 -5.22
C VAL A 90 -2.77 3.99 -6.15
N THR A 91 -1.67 3.65 -6.82
CA THR A 91 -1.09 4.44 -7.91
C THR A 91 -1.16 3.62 -9.18
N LEU A 92 -1.84 4.14 -10.20
CA LEU A 92 -1.92 3.54 -11.53
C LEU A 92 -1.02 4.29 -12.50
N ASN A 93 -0.19 3.55 -13.23
CA ASN A 93 0.62 4.11 -14.29
C ASN A 93 -0.27 4.57 -15.46
N PRO A 94 0.14 5.60 -16.24
CA PRO A 94 -0.61 6.05 -17.40
C PRO A 94 -0.95 4.90 -18.36
N GLY A 95 -2.19 4.84 -18.81
CA GLY A 95 -2.69 3.82 -19.73
C GLY A 95 -2.97 2.44 -19.10
N HIS A 96 -2.75 2.27 -17.80
CA HIS A 96 -3.02 1.02 -17.10
C HIS A 96 -4.36 1.08 -16.36
N SER A 97 -4.87 -0.09 -16.03
CA SER A 97 -6.15 -0.26 -15.36
C SER A 97 -6.11 -1.39 -14.34
N MET A 98 -7.03 -1.34 -13.38
CA MET A 98 -7.39 -2.52 -12.61
C MET A 98 -8.20 -3.48 -13.49
N ASN A 99 -8.28 -4.76 -13.09
CA ASN A 99 -9.23 -5.69 -13.69
C ASN A 99 -10.67 -5.17 -13.51
N TYR A 100 -11.55 -5.48 -14.46
CA TYR A 100 -12.99 -5.31 -14.27
C TYR A 100 -13.48 -6.44 -13.36
N HIS A 101 -13.89 -6.12 -12.13
CA HIS A 101 -14.12 -7.11 -11.08
C HIS A 101 -15.22 -6.68 -10.10
N SER A 102 -15.63 -7.63 -9.27
CA SER A 102 -16.54 -7.40 -8.14
C SER A 102 -16.05 -8.08 -6.88
N HIS A 103 -16.58 -7.64 -5.73
CA HIS A 103 -16.41 -8.25 -4.43
C HIS A 103 -17.78 -8.54 -3.82
N GLU A 104 -17.95 -9.69 -3.18
CA GLU A 104 -19.25 -10.08 -2.60
C GLU A 104 -19.45 -9.59 -1.17
N HIS A 105 -18.36 -9.42 -0.41
CA HIS A 105 -18.41 -9.19 1.05
C HIS A 105 -17.88 -7.82 1.48
N ARG A 106 -17.70 -6.89 0.55
CA ARG A 106 -17.25 -5.53 0.87
C ARG A 106 -17.82 -4.49 -0.08
N ASP A 107 -18.06 -3.32 0.47
CA ASP A 107 -18.24 -2.09 -0.29
C ASP A 107 -16.87 -1.43 -0.50
N GLU A 108 -16.75 -0.58 -1.51
CA GLU A 108 -15.56 0.23 -1.74
C GLU A 108 -15.93 1.68 -1.97
N VAL A 109 -15.10 2.58 -1.47
CA VAL A 109 -15.14 4.01 -1.76
C VAL A 109 -13.80 4.42 -2.32
N TRP A 110 -13.78 5.02 -3.50
CA TRP A 110 -12.60 5.59 -4.12
C TRP A 110 -12.66 7.11 -4.07
N THR A 111 -11.58 7.73 -3.61
CA THR A 111 -11.34 9.16 -3.74
C THR A 111 -10.16 9.36 -4.66
N ILE A 112 -10.36 10.10 -5.75
CA ILE A 112 -9.29 10.45 -6.68
C ILE A 112 -8.46 11.57 -6.05
N LEU A 113 -7.18 11.29 -5.83
CA LEU A 113 -6.25 12.23 -5.18
C LEU A 113 -5.53 13.11 -6.20
N SER A 114 -5.14 12.53 -7.34
CA SER A 114 -4.44 13.23 -8.41
C SER A 114 -4.58 12.47 -9.74
N GLY A 115 -4.38 13.18 -10.83
CA GLY A 115 -4.46 12.63 -12.18
C GLY A 115 -5.86 12.62 -12.78
N GLU A 116 -5.96 12.06 -13.97
CA GLU A 116 -7.18 11.92 -14.75
C GLU A 116 -7.32 10.50 -15.27
N GLY A 117 -8.56 10.03 -15.35
CA GLY A 117 -8.88 8.71 -15.87
C GLY A 117 -10.38 8.55 -16.08
N ARG A 118 -10.83 7.31 -16.09
CA ARG A 118 -12.24 6.95 -16.18
C ARG A 118 -12.54 5.72 -15.35
N THR A 119 -13.72 5.67 -14.80
CA THR A 119 -14.28 4.48 -14.14
C THR A 119 -15.32 3.83 -15.03
N ILE A 120 -15.46 2.52 -14.89
CA ILE A 120 -16.59 1.76 -15.40
C ILE A 120 -17.20 1.04 -14.22
N VAL A 121 -18.44 1.39 -13.88
CA VAL A 121 -19.18 0.84 -12.76
C VAL A 121 -20.49 0.27 -13.26
N ASP A 122 -20.68 -1.04 -13.15
CA ASP A 122 -21.83 -1.77 -13.72
C ASP A 122 -22.09 -1.40 -15.19
N GLY A 123 -21.04 -1.31 -15.99
CA GLY A 123 -21.10 -0.96 -17.42
C GLY A 123 -21.22 0.53 -17.71
N MET A 124 -21.37 1.38 -16.72
CA MET A 124 -21.44 2.84 -16.90
C MET A 124 -20.05 3.47 -16.80
N GLU A 125 -19.65 4.15 -17.87
CA GLU A 125 -18.38 4.84 -17.96
C GLU A 125 -18.50 6.30 -17.49
N GLN A 126 -17.55 6.76 -16.70
CA GLN A 126 -17.47 8.13 -16.20
C GLN A 126 -16.02 8.60 -16.17
N SER A 127 -15.77 9.80 -16.68
CA SER A 127 -14.48 10.48 -16.49
C SER A 127 -14.31 10.90 -15.05
N VAL A 128 -13.09 10.76 -14.53
CA VAL A 128 -12.75 11.11 -13.16
C VAL A 128 -11.48 11.95 -13.09
N ARG A 129 -11.42 12.81 -12.07
CA ARG A 129 -10.31 13.70 -11.76
C ARG A 129 -10.16 13.88 -10.26
N ALA A 130 -9.10 14.54 -9.84
CA ALA A 130 -8.86 14.85 -8.41
C ALA A 130 -10.08 15.48 -7.74
N GLY A 131 -10.45 14.95 -6.59
CA GLY A 131 -11.62 15.35 -5.80
C GLY A 131 -12.88 14.53 -6.05
N ASP A 132 -12.94 13.73 -7.12
CA ASP A 132 -14.09 12.86 -7.37
C ASP A 132 -14.12 11.69 -6.39
N VAL A 133 -15.32 11.32 -5.98
CA VAL A 133 -15.58 10.19 -5.08
C VAL A 133 -16.53 9.21 -5.77
N ILE A 134 -16.15 7.96 -5.79
CA ILE A 134 -16.94 6.87 -6.36
C ILE A 134 -17.25 5.85 -5.27
N THR A 135 -18.52 5.54 -5.08
CA THR A 135 -18.97 4.53 -4.11
C THR A 135 -19.50 3.32 -4.86
N MET A 136 -19.02 2.14 -4.48
CA MET A 136 -19.38 0.86 -5.09
C MET A 136 -19.84 -0.10 -4.00
N SER A 137 -21.09 -0.54 -4.09
CA SER A 137 -21.62 -1.55 -3.18
C SER A 137 -21.10 -2.94 -3.51
N ALA A 138 -21.13 -3.84 -2.53
CA ALA A 138 -20.84 -5.26 -2.73
C ALA A 138 -21.62 -5.83 -3.93
N GLY A 139 -20.95 -6.64 -4.74
CA GLY A 139 -21.49 -7.20 -5.98
C GLY A 139 -21.40 -6.31 -7.21
N CYS A 140 -21.12 -5.01 -7.05
CA CYS A 140 -20.94 -4.08 -8.14
C CYS A 140 -19.68 -4.42 -8.95
N ARG A 141 -19.79 -4.45 -10.28
CA ARG A 141 -18.64 -4.65 -11.18
C ARG A 141 -17.99 -3.31 -11.47
N HIS A 142 -16.70 -3.23 -11.25
CA HIS A 142 -15.99 -1.96 -11.37
C HIS A 142 -14.55 -2.11 -11.84
N THR A 143 -14.05 -1.05 -12.47
CA THR A 143 -12.65 -0.83 -12.80
C THR A 143 -12.36 0.66 -12.87
N ILE A 144 -11.09 0.99 -12.86
CA ILE A 144 -10.58 2.33 -13.13
C ILE A 144 -9.42 2.25 -14.10
N ILE A 145 -9.40 3.16 -15.08
CA ILE A 145 -8.42 3.23 -16.15
C ILE A 145 -7.74 4.59 -16.06
N ALA A 146 -6.42 4.60 -15.92
CA ALA A 146 -5.64 5.81 -15.83
C ALA A 146 -5.36 6.39 -17.23
N LYS A 147 -5.65 7.66 -17.42
CA LYS A 147 -5.20 8.44 -18.59
C LYS A 147 -3.82 9.04 -18.33
N THR A 148 -3.63 9.66 -17.20
CA THR A 148 -2.35 10.08 -16.65
C THR A 148 -2.02 9.20 -15.47
N GLU A 149 -0.88 9.37 -14.80
CA GLU A 149 -0.68 8.74 -13.50
C GLU A 149 -1.84 9.13 -12.59
N LEU A 150 -2.47 8.12 -12.00
CA LEU A 150 -3.68 8.28 -11.21
C LEU A 150 -3.44 7.78 -9.79
N GLN A 151 -3.67 8.63 -8.81
CA GLN A 151 -3.61 8.24 -7.41
C GLN A 151 -5.01 8.19 -6.80
N VAL A 152 -5.35 7.08 -6.20
CA VAL A 152 -6.67 6.78 -5.63
C VAL A 152 -6.51 6.35 -4.18
N MET A 153 -7.29 6.94 -3.29
CA MET A 153 -7.50 6.39 -1.96
C MET A 153 -8.71 5.46 -2.00
N GLU A 154 -8.48 4.19 -1.73
CA GLU A 154 -9.50 3.14 -1.68
C GLU A 154 -9.80 2.78 -0.24
N VAL A 155 -11.06 2.89 0.16
CA VAL A 155 -11.55 2.40 1.45
C VAL A 155 -12.43 1.19 1.19
N GLN A 156 -12.05 0.06 1.75
CA GLN A 156 -12.82 -1.19 1.74
C GLN A 156 -13.56 -1.32 3.05
N LEU A 157 -14.86 -1.58 2.99
CA LEU A 157 -15.76 -1.65 4.14
C LEU A 157 -16.47 -3.00 4.16
N GLY A 158 -16.30 -3.77 5.23
CA GLY A 158 -16.95 -5.07 5.38
C GLY A 158 -16.45 -5.83 6.59
N LYS A 159 -17.24 -6.82 7.02
CA LYS A 159 -16.92 -7.68 8.17
C LYS A 159 -15.92 -8.78 7.84
N GLU A 160 -15.81 -9.14 6.57
CA GLU A 160 -14.93 -10.20 6.07
C GLU A 160 -14.18 -9.70 4.84
N ILE A 161 -13.17 -8.85 5.04
CA ILE A 161 -12.35 -8.37 3.95
C ILE A 161 -11.26 -9.39 3.66
N ASN A 162 -11.35 -10.02 2.47
CA ASN A 162 -10.44 -11.09 2.04
C ASN A 162 -9.94 -10.83 0.63
N VAL A 163 -8.64 -11.01 0.41
CA VAL A 163 -7.99 -10.85 -0.90
C VAL A 163 -8.52 -11.83 -1.96
N HIS A 164 -9.09 -12.96 -1.54
CA HIS A 164 -9.70 -13.96 -2.43
C HIS A 164 -11.14 -13.64 -2.82
N ASP A 165 -11.78 -12.65 -2.16
CA ASP A 165 -13.11 -12.15 -2.49
C ASP A 165 -13.02 -11.23 -3.72
N LYS A 166 -12.77 -11.85 -4.87
CA LYS A 166 -12.65 -11.14 -6.15
C LYS A 166 -13.08 -12.02 -7.30
N LYS A 167 -14.02 -11.53 -8.09
CA LYS A 167 -14.43 -12.15 -9.34
C LYS A 167 -14.12 -11.20 -10.50
N VAL A 168 -13.40 -11.70 -11.50
CA VAL A 168 -12.96 -10.93 -12.67
C VAL A 168 -13.90 -11.18 -13.84
N TYR A 169 -14.17 -10.13 -14.61
CA TYR A 169 -15.03 -10.13 -15.78
C TYR A 169 -14.33 -9.52 -16.98
N GLU A 170 -14.84 -9.80 -18.17
CA GLU A 170 -14.44 -9.08 -19.38
C GLU A 170 -14.97 -7.63 -19.35
N LEU A 171 -14.16 -6.70 -19.84
CA LEU A 171 -14.62 -5.32 -20.00
C LEU A 171 -15.81 -5.25 -20.96
N PRO A 172 -16.84 -4.43 -20.64
CA PRO A 172 -17.94 -4.19 -21.58
C PRO A 172 -17.38 -3.63 -22.89
N ALA A 173 -17.92 -4.09 -24.00
CA ALA A 173 -17.57 -3.52 -25.31
C ALA A 173 -17.89 -2.02 -25.31
N THR A 174 -16.91 -1.21 -25.69
CA THR A 174 -17.12 0.24 -25.93
C THR A 174 -18.18 0.41 -27.03
N ARG A 175 -19.27 1.06 -26.70
CA ARG A 175 -20.30 1.45 -27.70
C ARG A 175 -19.87 2.70 -28.41
#